data_2592b47ff7ae155e6b85dec13f9d5361
#
_entry.id   2592b47ff7ae155e6b85dec13f9d5361
#
_cell.length_a   1.000
_cell.length_b   1.000
_cell.length_c   1.000
_cell.angle_alpha   90.00
_cell.angle_beta   90.00
_cell.angle_gamma   90.00
#
_symmetry.space_group_name_H-M   'P 1'
#
loop_
_entity.id
_entity.type
_entity.pdbx_description
1 polymer ?
#
loop_
_entity_poly.entity_id
_entity_poly.type
_entity_poly.pdbx_seq_one_letter_code
_entity_poly.pdbx_strand_id
1 'polypeptide(L)'
;AAVGVVAYNGYTKSAKVNAVKSNHALAVKVITAQLTRVDIDNQIEAWNYSSKKCELRTAHVNFDSNMGLAFSCLNEDPQYKNPFNNSDNEGAFWQNWDVPNVQQIGRTACNYRSDKDRIDCNSRWGEGANDYETTIIPRF
;
A
#
# COMPACT_ATOMS: atom_id res chain seq x y z
N ALA A 1 1.41 -0.27 33.16
CA ALA A 1 2.40 0.64 32.61
C ALA A 1 3.51 -0.09 31.86
N ALA A 2 4.12 -1.15 32.43
CA ALA A 2 5.15 -1.95 31.77
C ALA A 2 4.63 -2.69 30.53
N VAL A 3 3.38 -3.15 30.55
CA VAL A 3 2.75 -3.84 29.42
C VAL A 3 2.59 -2.90 28.22
N GLY A 4 2.21 -1.64 28.41
CA GLY A 4 2.09 -0.67 27.33
C GLY A 4 3.42 -0.33 26.68
N VAL A 5 4.49 -0.19 27.48
CA VAL A 5 5.84 0.08 26.96
C VAL A 5 6.39 -1.11 26.20
N VAL A 6 6.21 -2.33 26.69
CA VAL A 6 6.62 -3.56 26.00
C VAL A 6 5.85 -3.74 24.70
N ALA A 7 4.54 -3.48 24.68
CA ALA A 7 3.74 -3.55 23.46
C ALA A 7 4.17 -2.52 22.41
N TYR A 8 4.56 -1.33 22.84
CA TYR A 8 5.00 -0.27 21.93
C TYR A 8 6.39 -0.52 21.35
N ASN A 9 7.36 -0.93 22.17
CA ASN A 9 8.74 -1.19 21.76
C ASN A 9 8.97 -2.61 21.25
N GLY A 10 8.09 -3.52 21.60
CA GLY A 10 8.24 -4.94 21.38
C GLY A 10 7.21 -5.51 20.41
N TYR A 11 6.93 -4.83 19.31
CA TYR A 11 6.30 -5.55 18.22
C TYR A 11 7.20 -6.72 17.89
N THR A 12 6.79 -7.89 18.31
CA THR A 12 7.48 -9.11 17.94
C THR A 12 7.56 -9.20 16.44
N LYS A 13 8.55 -9.91 15.91
CA LYS A 13 8.64 -10.16 14.48
C LYS A 13 7.29 -10.64 13.91
N SER A 14 6.60 -11.48 14.64
CA SER A 14 5.28 -12.00 14.26
C SER A 14 4.24 -10.89 14.12
N ALA A 15 4.18 -9.94 15.05
CA ALA A 15 3.26 -8.80 14.96
C ALA A 15 3.56 -7.90 13.79
N LYS A 16 4.84 -7.65 13.48
CA LYS A 16 5.27 -6.87 12.32
C LYS A 16 4.87 -7.55 11.01
N VAL A 17 5.08 -8.85 10.90
CA VAL A 17 4.65 -9.66 9.74
C VAL A 17 3.14 -9.57 9.57
N ASN A 18 2.37 -9.72 10.63
CA ASN A 18 0.92 -9.60 10.59
C ASN A 18 0.46 -8.20 10.17
N ALA A 19 1.15 -7.16 10.61
CA ALA A 19 0.88 -5.79 10.19
C ALA A 19 1.11 -5.61 8.68
N VAL A 20 2.19 -6.16 8.13
CA VAL A 20 2.46 -6.12 6.68
C VAL A 20 1.36 -6.86 5.91
N LYS A 21 0.95 -8.04 6.36
CA LYS A 21 -0.13 -8.80 5.73
C LYS A 21 -1.47 -8.06 5.78
N SER A 22 -1.76 -7.38 6.87
CA SER A 22 -2.95 -6.53 6.99
C SER A 22 -2.89 -5.34 6.04
N ASN A 23 -1.73 -4.69 5.92
CA ASN A 23 -1.53 -3.61 4.96
C ASN A 23 -1.67 -4.09 3.52
N HIS A 24 -1.19 -5.29 3.22
CA HIS A 24 -1.37 -5.91 1.91
C HIS A 24 -2.86 -6.07 1.57
N ALA A 25 -3.63 -6.67 2.47
CA ALA A 25 -5.07 -6.84 2.28
C ALA A 25 -5.80 -5.50 2.11
N LEU A 26 -5.39 -4.48 2.87
CA LEU A 26 -5.93 -3.13 2.73
C LEU A 26 -5.60 -2.52 1.36
N ALA A 27 -4.36 -2.64 0.90
CA ALA A 27 -3.95 -2.14 -0.41
C ALA A 27 -4.78 -2.77 -1.53
N VAL A 28 -4.95 -4.08 -1.51
CA VAL A 28 -5.79 -4.81 -2.48
C VAL A 28 -7.23 -4.30 -2.45
N LYS A 29 -7.80 -4.14 -1.26
CA LYS A 29 -9.16 -3.63 -1.07
C LYS A 29 -9.33 -2.22 -1.61
N VAL A 30 -8.40 -1.32 -1.30
CA VAL A 30 -8.43 0.08 -1.75
C VAL A 30 -8.29 0.16 -3.25
N ILE A 31 -7.32 -0.54 -3.84
CA ILE A 31 -7.12 -0.53 -5.30
C ILE A 31 -8.34 -1.09 -6.02
N THR A 32 -8.92 -2.19 -5.54
CA THR A 32 -10.14 -2.76 -6.12
C THR A 32 -11.31 -1.77 -6.07
N ALA A 33 -11.49 -1.09 -4.95
CA ALA A 33 -12.54 -0.08 -4.80
C ALA A 33 -12.32 1.14 -5.73
N GLN A 34 -11.08 1.60 -5.85
CA GLN A 34 -10.75 2.71 -6.75
C GLN A 34 -10.90 2.32 -8.22
N LEU A 35 -10.53 1.08 -8.58
CA LEU A 35 -10.79 0.54 -9.93
C LEU A 35 -12.27 0.63 -10.29
N THR A 36 -13.13 0.13 -9.41
CA THR A 36 -14.58 0.15 -9.61
C THR A 36 -15.08 1.58 -9.79
N ARG A 37 -14.60 2.50 -8.97
CA ARG A 37 -14.98 3.92 -9.06
C ARG A 37 -14.52 4.56 -10.36
N VAL A 38 -13.31 4.28 -10.79
CA VAL A 38 -12.78 4.76 -12.08
C VAL A 38 -13.64 4.25 -13.24
N ASP A 39 -14.00 2.99 -13.23
CA ASP A 39 -14.77 2.37 -14.31
C ASP A 39 -16.24 2.88 -14.37
N ILE A 40 -16.82 3.24 -13.23
CA ILE A 40 -18.21 3.71 -13.14
C ILE A 40 -18.30 5.23 -13.37
N ASP A 41 -17.50 5.99 -12.62
CA ASP A 41 -17.66 7.44 -12.49
C ASP A 41 -16.47 8.23 -13.05
N ASN A 42 -15.43 7.56 -13.52
CA ASN A 42 -14.16 8.18 -13.90
C ASN A 42 -13.57 9.07 -12.79
N GLN A 43 -13.74 8.65 -11.55
CA GLN A 43 -13.28 9.37 -10.38
C GLN A 43 -12.37 8.51 -9.51
N ILE A 44 -11.52 9.18 -8.75
CA ILE A 44 -10.66 8.54 -7.76
C ILE A 44 -10.61 9.40 -6.50
N GLU A 45 -10.53 8.75 -5.34
CA GLU A 45 -10.17 9.43 -4.11
C GLU A 45 -8.65 9.58 -4.06
N ALA A 46 -8.18 10.82 -4.03
CA ALA A 46 -6.78 11.15 -4.19
C ALA A 46 -6.36 12.24 -3.23
N TRP A 47 -5.12 12.16 -2.78
CA TRP A 47 -4.52 13.21 -1.95
C TRP A 47 -4.36 14.50 -2.74
N ASN A 48 -4.89 15.59 -2.19
CA ASN A 48 -4.72 16.92 -2.72
C ASN A 48 -3.68 17.68 -1.87
N TYR A 49 -2.51 17.93 -2.47
CA TYR A 49 -1.41 18.61 -1.77
C TYR A 49 -1.71 20.06 -1.41
N SER A 50 -2.61 20.72 -2.13
CA SER A 50 -3.00 22.10 -1.85
C SER A 50 -3.94 22.21 -0.64
N SER A 51 -4.96 21.37 -0.58
CA SER A 51 -5.93 21.35 0.52
C SER A 51 -5.48 20.44 1.68
N LYS A 52 -4.47 19.61 1.47
CA LYS A 52 -3.98 18.59 2.41
C LYS A 52 -5.09 17.64 2.89
N LYS A 53 -5.89 17.20 1.94
CA LYS A 53 -7.03 16.29 2.18
C LYS A 53 -7.13 15.28 1.06
N CYS A 54 -7.77 14.14 1.37
CA CYS A 54 -8.23 13.20 0.37
C CYS A 54 -9.56 13.67 -0.18
N GLU A 55 -9.63 13.80 -1.49
CA GLU A 55 -10.79 14.34 -2.20
C GLU A 55 -11.10 13.50 -3.43
N LEU A 56 -12.38 13.45 -3.81
CA LEU A 56 -12.77 12.89 -5.10
C LEU A 56 -12.35 13.84 -6.22
N ARG A 57 -11.73 13.29 -7.22
CA ARG A 57 -11.31 14.04 -8.42
C ARG A 57 -11.35 13.14 -9.65
N THR A 58 -11.32 13.75 -10.82
CA THR A 58 -11.28 13.00 -12.09
C THR A 58 -10.03 12.13 -12.13
N ALA A 59 -10.22 10.86 -12.49
CA ALA A 59 -9.12 9.91 -12.62
C ALA A 59 -8.16 10.32 -13.75
N HIS A 60 -6.89 10.01 -13.57
CA HIS A 60 -5.91 10.15 -14.63
C HIS A 60 -6.10 9.06 -15.69
N VAL A 61 -5.77 9.41 -16.94
CA VAL A 61 -5.70 8.41 -18.01
C VAL A 61 -4.63 7.35 -17.74
N ASN A 62 -3.56 7.74 -17.05
CA ASN A 62 -2.51 6.81 -16.63
C ASN A 62 -2.91 6.15 -15.33
N PHE A 63 -3.06 4.82 -15.34
CA PHE A 63 -3.50 4.05 -14.20
C PHE A 63 -2.48 4.03 -13.05
N ASP A 64 -1.18 4.03 -13.37
CA ASP A 64 -0.11 4.11 -12.35
C ASP A 64 -0.24 5.39 -11.52
N SER A 65 -0.55 6.51 -12.15
CA SER A 65 -0.81 7.78 -11.44
C SER A 65 -2.03 7.69 -10.52
N ASN A 66 -3.06 6.98 -10.93
CA ASN A 66 -4.25 6.75 -10.10
C ASN A 66 -3.90 5.99 -8.82
N MET A 67 -3.10 4.93 -8.93
CA MET A 67 -2.63 4.17 -7.75
C MET A 67 -1.79 5.03 -6.83
N GLY A 68 -0.85 5.80 -7.39
CA GLY A 68 -0.01 6.70 -6.61
C GLY A 68 -0.82 7.72 -5.80
N LEU A 69 -1.83 8.30 -6.40
CA LEU A 69 -2.72 9.25 -5.74
C LEU A 69 -3.54 8.60 -4.61
N ALA A 70 -4.04 7.38 -4.83
CA ALA A 70 -4.75 6.62 -3.80
C ALA A 70 -3.82 6.23 -2.66
N PHE A 71 -2.59 5.79 -2.95
CA PHE A 71 -1.61 5.47 -1.92
C PHE A 71 -1.11 6.70 -1.16
N SER A 72 -1.06 7.86 -1.78
CA SER A 72 -0.77 9.11 -1.06
C SER A 72 -1.81 9.37 0.03
N CYS A 73 -3.09 9.10 -0.22
CA CYS A 73 -4.13 9.18 0.80
C CYS A 73 -3.86 8.23 1.98
N LEU A 74 -3.51 6.98 1.71
CA LEU A 74 -3.21 6.01 2.77
C LEU A 74 -1.95 6.39 3.54
N ASN A 75 -0.90 6.83 2.85
CA ASN A 75 0.39 7.14 3.47
C ASN A 75 0.35 8.36 4.39
N GLU A 76 -0.58 9.28 4.17
CA GLU A 76 -0.76 10.44 5.07
C GLU A 76 -1.41 10.05 6.40
N ASP A 77 -2.04 8.89 6.49
CA ASP A 77 -2.57 8.37 7.74
C ASP A 77 -1.43 7.76 8.56
N PRO A 78 -1.16 8.28 9.78
CA PRO A 78 -0.03 7.82 10.60
C PRO A 78 -0.12 6.37 11.05
N GLN A 79 -1.28 5.74 10.98
CA GLN A 79 -1.43 4.31 11.31
C GLN A 79 -0.83 3.38 10.26
N TYR A 80 -0.64 3.85 9.01
CA TYR A 80 -0.14 3.04 7.89
C TYR A 80 1.33 3.33 7.60
N LYS A 81 2.15 3.18 8.62
CA LYS A 81 3.62 3.26 8.49
C LYS A 81 4.22 1.87 8.29
N ASN A 82 5.44 1.85 7.77
CA ASN A 82 6.19 0.61 7.63
C ASN A 82 6.46 -0.01 9.01
N PRO A 83 5.94 -1.20 9.34
CA PRO A 83 6.12 -1.81 10.65
C PRO A 83 7.57 -2.16 10.99
N PHE A 84 8.45 -2.27 9.99
CA PHE A 84 9.86 -2.60 10.16
C PHE A 84 10.78 -1.39 10.15
N ASN A 85 10.29 -0.21 9.81
CA ASN A 85 11.08 1.01 9.76
C ASN A 85 10.33 2.18 10.39
N ASN A 86 10.62 2.45 11.66
CA ASN A 86 9.99 3.53 12.42
C ASN A 86 10.67 4.89 12.23
N SER A 87 11.84 4.93 11.59
CA SER A 87 12.65 6.14 11.54
C SER A 87 12.19 7.15 10.49
N ASP A 88 11.36 6.72 9.56
CA ASP A 88 11.05 7.53 8.40
C ASP A 88 9.57 7.87 8.28
N ASN A 89 9.31 9.02 7.71
CA ASN A 89 8.00 9.44 7.25
C ASN A 89 7.53 8.62 6.03
N GLU A 90 8.14 7.47 5.80
CA GLU A 90 7.78 6.60 4.69
C GLU A 90 6.53 5.80 5.01
N GLY A 91 5.51 5.99 4.20
CA GLY A 91 4.31 5.19 4.28
C GLY A 91 4.54 3.72 3.94
N ALA A 92 3.59 2.89 4.34
CA ALA A 92 3.62 1.46 4.07
C ALA A 92 3.36 1.11 2.59
N PHE A 93 2.84 2.04 1.79
CA PHE A 93 2.35 1.78 0.45
C PHE A 93 3.17 2.49 -0.61
N TRP A 94 3.36 1.82 -1.74
CA TRP A 94 4.11 2.35 -2.88
C TRP A 94 3.52 1.90 -4.21
N GLN A 95 3.90 2.58 -5.29
CA GLN A 95 3.55 2.18 -6.65
C GLN A 95 4.82 1.80 -7.44
N ASN A 96 4.65 1.09 -8.53
CA ASN A 96 5.68 0.78 -9.53
C ASN A 96 6.79 -0.18 -9.09
N TRP A 97 6.57 -0.97 -8.06
CA TRP A 97 7.51 -2.04 -7.72
C TRP A 97 6.89 -3.41 -7.99
N ASP A 98 7.71 -4.31 -8.42
CA ASP A 98 7.42 -5.73 -8.37
C ASP A 98 7.43 -6.21 -6.90
N VAL A 99 8.03 -7.32 -6.61
CA VAL A 99 8.20 -7.72 -5.20
C VAL A 99 9.20 -6.77 -4.54
N PRO A 100 8.85 -6.13 -3.40
CA PRO A 100 9.82 -5.30 -2.67
C PRO A 100 11.08 -6.07 -2.36
N ASN A 101 12.23 -5.43 -2.53
CA ASN A 101 13.52 -6.04 -2.21
C ASN A 101 13.78 -6.05 -0.69
N VAL A 102 14.91 -6.62 -0.27
CA VAL A 102 15.24 -6.76 1.15
C VAL A 102 15.41 -5.42 1.88
N GLN A 103 15.75 -4.34 1.17
CA GLN A 103 15.82 -3.00 1.77
C GLN A 103 14.44 -2.35 1.94
N GLN A 104 13.42 -2.95 1.37
CA GLN A 104 12.06 -2.46 1.36
C GLN A 104 11.11 -3.34 2.19
N ILE A 105 11.67 -4.14 3.09
CA ILE A 105 10.88 -5.00 4.00
C ILE A 105 9.87 -4.14 4.77
N GLY A 106 8.65 -4.62 4.85
CA GLY A 106 7.54 -3.94 5.52
C GLY A 106 6.65 -3.12 4.59
N ARG A 107 7.00 -3.02 3.32
CA ARG A 107 6.22 -2.27 2.33
C ARG A 107 5.34 -3.15 1.48
N THR A 108 4.25 -2.54 1.03
CA THR A 108 3.35 -3.09 0.01
C THR A 108 3.46 -2.23 -1.24
N ALA A 109 3.75 -2.86 -2.37
CA ALA A 109 3.85 -2.20 -3.66
C ALA A 109 2.85 -2.79 -4.64
N CYS A 110 2.15 -1.94 -5.37
CA CYS A 110 1.28 -2.36 -6.46
C CYS A 110 1.78 -1.78 -7.78
N ASN A 111 1.74 -2.60 -8.82
CA ASN A 111 2.20 -2.24 -10.15
C ASN A 111 1.17 -2.63 -11.21
N TYR A 112 0.80 -1.69 -12.06
CA TYR A 112 -0.07 -1.96 -13.20
C TYR A 112 0.72 -2.60 -14.34
N ARG A 113 0.28 -3.77 -14.74
CA ARG A 113 0.83 -4.51 -15.88
C ARG A 113 -0.01 -4.25 -17.11
N SER A 114 0.40 -3.28 -17.91
CA SER A 114 -0.33 -2.90 -19.12
C SER A 114 -0.42 -4.02 -20.18
N ASP A 115 0.60 -4.87 -20.23
CA ASP A 115 0.65 -6.03 -21.14
C ASP A 115 -0.36 -7.14 -20.76
N LYS A 116 -0.83 -7.15 -19.53
CA LYS A 116 -1.74 -8.18 -18.98
C LYS A 116 -3.06 -7.59 -18.48
N ASP A 117 -3.21 -6.30 -18.55
CA ASP A 117 -4.36 -5.54 -18.04
C ASP A 117 -4.75 -5.97 -16.62
N ARG A 118 -3.79 -5.94 -15.71
CA ARG A 118 -3.97 -6.33 -14.32
C ARG A 118 -3.06 -5.52 -13.39
N ILE A 119 -3.34 -5.58 -12.11
CA ILE A 119 -2.47 -5.02 -11.08
C ILE A 119 -1.90 -6.14 -10.24
N ASP A 120 -0.59 -6.13 -10.06
CA ASP A 120 0.10 -7.04 -9.14
C ASP A 120 0.44 -6.26 -7.88
N CYS A 121 -0.11 -6.67 -6.72
CA CYS A 121 0.23 -6.12 -5.41
C CYS A 121 1.13 -7.10 -4.67
N ASN A 122 2.25 -6.62 -4.18
CA ASN A 122 3.30 -7.42 -3.54
C ASN A 122 3.68 -6.82 -2.19
N SER A 123 3.87 -7.66 -1.20
CA SER A 123 4.38 -7.26 0.12
C SER A 123 5.49 -8.19 0.55
N ARG A 124 6.51 -7.64 1.22
CA ARG A 124 7.62 -8.43 1.76
C ARG A 124 7.75 -8.18 3.26
N TRP A 125 7.94 -9.25 4.03
CA TRP A 125 8.09 -9.17 5.50
C TRP A 125 9.37 -9.80 6.02
N GLY A 126 10.26 -10.28 5.16
CA GLY A 126 11.51 -10.87 5.56
C GLY A 126 12.48 -11.05 4.40
N GLU A 127 13.67 -11.54 4.70
CA GLU A 127 14.75 -11.75 3.72
C GLU A 127 14.63 -13.09 2.97
N GLY A 128 13.82 -14.02 3.51
CA GLY A 128 13.65 -15.35 2.94
C GLY A 128 12.98 -15.35 1.58
N ALA A 129 13.26 -16.39 0.80
CA ALA A 129 12.72 -16.54 -0.54
C ALA A 129 11.18 -16.61 -0.59
N ASN A 130 10.55 -17.02 0.51
CA ASN A 130 9.09 -17.11 0.64
C ASN A 130 8.48 -16.05 1.57
N ASP A 131 9.27 -15.07 2.01
CA ASP A 131 8.83 -14.04 2.95
C ASP A 131 8.14 -12.87 2.23
N TYR A 132 7.27 -13.20 1.29
CA TYR A 132 6.45 -12.23 0.56
C TYR A 132 5.13 -12.86 0.10
N GLU A 133 4.20 -12.02 -0.30
CA GLU A 133 2.97 -12.45 -0.98
C GLU A 133 2.66 -11.55 -2.17
N THR A 134 1.96 -12.13 -3.14
CA THR A 134 1.48 -11.45 -4.33
C THR A 134 -0.01 -11.66 -4.48
N THR A 135 -0.75 -10.59 -4.72
CA THR A 135 -2.16 -10.66 -5.11
C THR A 135 -2.33 -10.03 -6.48
N ILE A 136 -2.99 -10.72 -7.38
CA ILE A 136 -3.29 -10.26 -8.72
C ILE A 136 -4.73 -9.73 -8.74
N ILE A 137 -4.88 -8.47 -9.14
CA ILE A 137 -6.17 -7.83 -9.33
C ILE A 137 -6.41 -7.73 -10.84
N PRO A 138 -7.28 -8.58 -11.40
CA PRO A 138 -7.58 -8.50 -12.83
C PRO A 138 -8.41 -7.25 -13.11
N ARG A 139 -8.16 -6.64 -14.25
CA ARG A 139 -8.94 -5.50 -14.69
C ARG A 139 -9.98 -5.86 -15.77
N PHE A 140 -10.30 -7.08 -15.86
CA PHE A 140 -11.20 -7.68 -16.87
C PHE A 140 -10.49 -8.30 -18.06
#